data_043b09d75e20ccd62bf2991d2e2863e6
#
_entry.id   043b09d75e20ccd62bf2991d2e2863e6
#
_cell.length_a   1.000
_cell.length_b   1.000
_cell.length_c   1.000
_cell.angle_alpha   90.00
_cell.angle_beta   90.00
_cell.angle_gamma   90.00
#
_symmetry.space_group_name_H-M   'P 1'
#
loop_
_entity.id
_entity.type
_entity.pdbx_description
1 polymer ?
#
loop_
_entity_poly.entity_id
_entity_poly.type
_entity_poly.pdbx_seq_one_letter_code
_entity_poly.pdbx_strand_id
1 'polypeptide(L)'
;MGTILKVPHIEQTDEWPAGDECLCAVMLLRYLGIRITVNEFVDFFLPQGQMIRKEGKLIGCDPEKEFAGSPYEKNSFGCYPGVLIKAMNDCFLQKGVSYRAEDATGKSTDELLTEGIGKGVPVIYWASTEMKPTHPGYSWVCKKDGKTIQWISGAQCMLLIGSEVNELVFNDPLMHEGAVHYSRMTAVKRHVELDKRAVMVRLGN
;
A
#
# COMPACT_ATOMS: atom_id res chain seq x y z
N MET A 1 6.19 14.09 22.79
CA MET A 1 7.10 13.23 22.00
C MET A 1 6.24 12.35 21.11
N GLY A 2 6.56 12.28 19.83
CA GLY A 2 5.87 11.36 18.90
C GLY A 2 6.25 9.90 19.18
N THR A 3 5.36 8.98 18.83
CA THR A 3 5.65 7.54 18.88
C THR A 3 6.17 7.11 17.54
N ILE A 4 7.30 6.40 17.50
CA ILE A 4 7.82 5.73 16.30
C ILE A 4 7.91 4.25 16.60
N LEU A 5 7.23 3.42 15.81
CA LEU A 5 7.22 1.96 15.93
C LEU A 5 8.47 1.38 15.27
N LYS A 6 9.06 0.37 15.89
CA LYS A 6 10.22 -0.35 15.32
C LYS A 6 9.74 -1.43 14.37
N VAL A 7 9.50 -1.08 13.13
CA VAL A 7 9.03 -1.98 12.07
C VAL A 7 10.20 -2.41 11.19
N PRO A 8 10.36 -3.72 10.88
CA PRO A 8 11.36 -4.16 9.92
C PRO A 8 11.17 -3.50 8.58
N HIS A 9 12.23 -2.91 8.01
CA HIS A 9 12.19 -2.33 6.67
C HIS A 9 12.48 -3.39 5.59
N ILE A 10 11.80 -3.25 4.44
CA ILE A 10 12.07 -4.01 3.22
C ILE A 10 12.20 -3.02 2.08
N GLU A 11 13.38 -2.97 1.47
CA GLU A 11 13.67 -2.13 0.31
C GLU A 11 13.07 -2.74 -0.96
N GLN A 12 12.53 -1.89 -1.83
CA GLN A 12 12.10 -2.26 -3.16
C GLN A 12 13.32 -2.42 -4.07
N THR A 13 13.50 -3.61 -4.59
CA THR A 13 14.61 -3.96 -5.48
C THR A 13 14.11 -4.30 -6.89
N ASP A 14 15.04 -4.63 -7.79
CA ASP A 14 14.71 -5.16 -9.12
C ASP A 14 13.94 -6.50 -9.10
N GLU A 15 13.86 -7.16 -7.95
CA GLU A 15 13.05 -8.37 -7.77
C GLU A 15 11.54 -8.03 -7.72
N TRP A 16 11.18 -6.88 -7.15
CA TRP A 16 9.79 -6.41 -7.02
C TRP A 16 9.65 -4.96 -7.49
N PRO A 17 9.91 -4.68 -8.80
CA PRO A 17 10.03 -3.29 -9.29
C PRO A 17 8.73 -2.47 -9.25
N ALA A 18 7.59 -3.12 -9.02
CA ALA A 18 6.28 -2.50 -8.82
C ALA A 18 5.60 -3.02 -7.54
N GLY A 19 6.37 -3.30 -6.48
CA GLY A 19 5.92 -4.06 -5.33
C GLY A 19 5.68 -3.27 -4.04
N ASP A 20 5.73 -1.96 -4.04
CA ASP A 20 5.66 -1.11 -2.84
C ASP A 20 4.46 -1.45 -1.93
N GLU A 21 3.27 -1.71 -2.48
CA GLU A 21 2.10 -2.13 -1.69
C GLU A 21 2.31 -3.48 -1.01
N CYS A 22 2.90 -4.44 -1.73
CA CYS A 22 3.17 -5.77 -1.19
C CYS A 22 4.26 -5.73 -0.11
N LEU A 23 5.30 -4.90 -0.32
CA LEU A 23 6.37 -4.69 0.65
C LEU A 23 5.82 -4.08 1.94
N CYS A 24 4.94 -3.06 1.83
CA CYS A 24 4.25 -2.47 2.98
C CYS A 24 3.40 -3.49 3.74
N ALA A 25 2.64 -4.32 3.02
CA ALA A 25 1.86 -5.39 3.64
C ALA A 25 2.76 -6.40 4.37
N VAL A 26 3.85 -6.86 3.75
CA VAL A 26 4.77 -7.82 4.36
C VAL A 26 5.52 -7.22 5.56
N MET A 27 5.96 -5.96 5.49
CA MET A 27 6.54 -5.27 6.65
C MET A 27 5.58 -5.24 7.85
N LEU A 28 4.30 -4.92 7.59
CA LEU A 28 3.26 -4.92 8.63
C LEU A 28 3.00 -6.33 9.16
N LEU A 29 2.86 -7.34 8.31
CA LEU A 29 2.66 -8.73 8.71
C LEU A 29 3.81 -9.24 9.58
N ARG A 30 5.08 -8.95 9.19
CA ARG A 30 6.26 -9.31 9.99
C ARG A 30 6.31 -8.59 11.33
N TYR A 31 5.90 -7.32 11.38
CA TYR A 31 5.78 -6.56 12.62
C TYR A 31 4.78 -7.21 13.58
N LEU A 32 3.68 -7.76 13.07
CA LEU A 32 2.69 -8.52 13.84
C LEU A 32 3.15 -9.95 14.21
N GLY A 33 4.39 -10.32 13.91
CA GLY A 33 4.97 -11.62 14.24
C GLY A 33 4.66 -12.73 13.23
N ILE A 34 4.07 -12.41 12.09
CA ILE A 34 3.74 -13.39 11.04
C ILE A 34 4.96 -13.60 10.16
N ARG A 35 5.45 -14.84 10.11
CA ARG A 35 6.57 -15.20 9.22
C ARG A 35 6.06 -15.42 7.81
N ILE A 36 6.46 -14.52 6.92
CA ILE A 36 6.12 -14.57 5.50
C ILE A 36 7.20 -13.86 4.68
N THR A 37 7.49 -14.35 3.48
CA THR A 37 8.32 -13.67 2.49
C THR A 37 7.46 -12.83 1.56
N VAL A 38 8.08 -11.91 0.80
CA VAL A 38 7.37 -11.11 -0.21
C VAL A 38 6.82 -12.03 -1.30
N ASN A 39 7.64 -12.99 -1.76
CA ASN A 39 7.23 -13.94 -2.80
C ASN A 39 6.06 -14.81 -2.33
N GLU A 40 6.08 -15.34 -1.09
CA GLU A 40 4.92 -16.06 -0.53
C GLU A 40 3.66 -15.19 -0.50
N PHE A 41 3.77 -13.92 -0.13
CA PHE A 41 2.62 -13.02 -0.11
C PHE A 41 2.07 -12.77 -1.51
N VAL A 42 2.95 -12.49 -2.47
CA VAL A 42 2.57 -12.22 -3.87
C VAL A 42 2.00 -13.48 -4.55
N ASP A 43 2.67 -14.62 -4.38
CA ASP A 43 2.33 -15.84 -5.14
C ASP A 43 1.08 -16.55 -4.61
N PHE A 44 0.83 -16.50 -3.30
CA PHE A 44 -0.26 -17.27 -2.68
C PHE A 44 -1.48 -16.44 -2.28
N PHE A 45 -1.32 -15.12 -2.09
CA PHE A 45 -2.42 -14.31 -1.53
C PHE A 45 -2.83 -13.14 -2.42
N LEU A 46 -1.92 -12.56 -3.22
CA LEU A 46 -2.20 -11.35 -3.97
C LEU A 46 -3.06 -11.66 -5.22
N PRO A 47 -4.31 -11.16 -5.32
CA PRO A 47 -5.04 -11.22 -6.58
C PRO A 47 -4.36 -10.34 -7.62
N GLN A 48 -4.00 -10.92 -8.77
CA GLN A 48 -3.31 -10.21 -9.86
C GLN A 48 -4.15 -10.24 -11.13
N GLY A 49 -4.25 -9.10 -11.82
CA GLY A 49 -4.98 -8.95 -13.07
C GLY A 49 -4.07 -8.54 -14.22
N GLN A 50 -4.16 -9.25 -15.34
CA GLN A 50 -3.35 -8.96 -16.52
C GLN A 50 -3.68 -7.61 -17.14
N MET A 51 -2.64 -6.88 -17.55
CA MET A 51 -2.72 -5.65 -18.33
C MET A 51 -2.29 -5.95 -19.78
N ILE A 52 -3.17 -5.73 -20.76
CA ILE A 52 -2.91 -6.02 -22.17
C ILE A 52 -3.13 -4.80 -23.06
N ARG A 53 -2.35 -4.66 -24.13
CA ARG A 53 -2.61 -3.69 -25.21
C ARG A 53 -3.26 -4.40 -26.39
N LYS A 54 -4.43 -3.91 -26.78
CA LYS A 54 -5.13 -4.38 -27.98
C LYS A 54 -5.59 -3.18 -28.79
N GLU A 55 -5.21 -3.14 -30.08
CA GLU A 55 -5.59 -2.07 -31.01
C GLU A 55 -5.27 -0.66 -30.47
N GLY A 56 -4.12 -0.51 -29.82
CA GLY A 56 -3.67 0.76 -29.23
C GLY A 56 -4.31 1.12 -27.88
N LYS A 57 -5.33 0.36 -27.42
CA LYS A 57 -6.00 0.57 -26.13
C LYS A 57 -5.41 -0.31 -25.07
N LEU A 58 -5.29 0.24 -23.85
CA LEU A 58 -4.95 -0.55 -22.67
C LEU A 58 -6.22 -1.14 -22.07
N ILE A 59 -6.20 -2.44 -21.79
CA ILE A 59 -7.30 -3.19 -21.19
C ILE A 59 -6.72 -3.89 -19.96
N GLY A 60 -7.41 -3.83 -18.84
CA GLY A 60 -6.89 -4.36 -17.57
C GLY A 60 -7.97 -4.72 -16.57
N CYS A 61 -7.54 -4.89 -15.33
CA CYS A 61 -8.40 -5.17 -14.19
C CYS A 61 -8.84 -3.87 -13.46
N ASP A 62 -9.69 -4.05 -12.46
CA ASP A 62 -10.05 -3.03 -11.49
C ASP A 62 -9.02 -3.05 -10.34
N PRO A 63 -8.22 -1.97 -10.14
CA PRO A 63 -7.18 -1.95 -9.12
C PRO A 63 -7.70 -1.98 -7.67
N GLU A 64 -9.00 -1.86 -7.46
CA GLU A 64 -9.64 -2.12 -6.15
C GLU A 64 -9.85 -3.62 -5.89
N LYS A 65 -9.73 -4.49 -6.91
CA LYS A 65 -10.03 -5.93 -6.82
C LYS A 65 -8.85 -6.83 -7.16
N GLU A 66 -7.97 -6.37 -8.03
CA GLU A 66 -6.79 -7.11 -8.48
C GLU A 66 -5.62 -6.14 -8.67
N PHE A 67 -4.42 -6.58 -8.35
CA PHE A 67 -3.20 -5.84 -8.65
C PHE A 67 -3.07 -5.69 -10.17
N ALA A 68 -2.98 -4.47 -10.66
CA ALA A 68 -2.96 -4.17 -12.09
C ALA A 68 -1.58 -4.45 -12.70
N GLY A 69 -1.37 -5.65 -13.17
CA GLY A 69 -0.09 -6.23 -13.60
C GLY A 69 0.46 -7.22 -12.59
N SER A 70 1.77 -7.17 -12.36
CA SER A 70 2.46 -8.02 -11.39
C SER A 70 3.54 -7.22 -10.63
N PRO A 71 3.73 -7.43 -9.31
CA PRO A 71 4.83 -6.83 -8.56
C PRO A 71 6.22 -7.10 -9.13
N TYR A 72 6.37 -8.21 -9.86
CA TYR A 72 7.61 -8.64 -10.50
C TYR A 72 7.91 -7.92 -11.83
N GLU A 73 6.99 -7.09 -12.34
CA GLU A 73 7.10 -6.46 -13.66
C GLU A 73 7.18 -4.94 -13.58
N LYS A 74 8.24 -4.33 -14.15
CA LYS A 74 8.47 -2.86 -14.14
C LYS A 74 7.35 -2.02 -14.75
N ASN A 75 6.57 -2.58 -15.66
CA ASN A 75 5.49 -1.89 -16.38
C ASN A 75 4.11 -2.11 -15.74
N SER A 76 4.05 -2.57 -14.52
CA SER A 76 2.82 -2.72 -13.76
C SER A 76 2.39 -1.41 -13.12
N PHE A 77 1.15 -1.36 -12.65
CA PHE A 77 0.56 -0.16 -12.07
C PHE A 77 0.46 -0.23 -10.55
N GLY A 78 0.09 -1.38 -9.99
CA GLY A 78 -0.13 -1.53 -8.55
C GLY A 78 -1.59 -1.83 -8.19
N CYS A 79 -1.96 -1.58 -6.94
CA CYS A 79 -3.30 -1.83 -6.45
C CYS A 79 -3.76 -0.79 -5.42
N TYR A 80 -5.05 -0.87 -5.07
CA TYR A 80 -5.68 -0.05 -4.05
C TYR A 80 -6.04 -0.89 -2.81
N PRO A 81 -6.49 -0.27 -1.70
CA PRO A 81 -6.70 -0.94 -0.41
C PRO A 81 -7.44 -2.27 -0.46
N GLY A 82 -8.49 -2.38 -1.28
CA GLY A 82 -9.31 -3.60 -1.37
C GLY A 82 -8.54 -4.88 -1.67
N VAL A 83 -7.51 -4.77 -2.51
CA VAL A 83 -6.64 -5.89 -2.89
C VAL A 83 -5.78 -6.35 -1.71
N LEU A 84 -5.11 -5.41 -1.03
CA LEU A 84 -4.28 -5.74 0.13
C LEU A 84 -5.11 -6.27 1.30
N ILE A 85 -6.29 -5.69 1.53
CA ILE A 85 -7.22 -6.15 2.58
C ILE A 85 -7.58 -7.60 2.35
N LYS A 86 -7.95 -7.97 1.12
CA LYS A 86 -8.24 -9.36 0.77
C LYS A 86 -7.03 -10.25 1.00
N ALA A 87 -5.89 -9.91 0.42
CA ALA A 87 -4.66 -10.70 0.52
C ALA A 87 -4.19 -10.90 1.97
N MET A 88 -4.22 -9.84 2.78
CA MET A 88 -3.85 -9.90 4.19
C MET A 88 -4.83 -10.75 5.01
N ASN A 89 -6.13 -10.61 4.78
CA ASN A 89 -7.14 -11.39 5.50
C ASN A 89 -7.06 -12.88 5.13
N ASP A 90 -6.82 -13.22 3.87
CA ASP A 90 -6.57 -14.61 3.45
C ASP A 90 -5.29 -15.17 4.12
N CYS A 91 -4.24 -14.35 4.22
CA CYS A 91 -3.01 -14.71 4.94
C CYS A 91 -3.28 -14.93 6.44
N PHE A 92 -4.01 -14.04 7.11
CA PHE A 92 -4.38 -14.20 8.52
C PHE A 92 -5.14 -15.50 8.76
N LEU A 93 -6.12 -15.78 7.91
CA LEU A 93 -6.90 -17.01 7.97
C LEU A 93 -6.02 -18.24 7.82
N GLN A 94 -5.16 -18.28 6.81
CA GLN A 94 -4.27 -19.43 6.57
C GLN A 94 -3.23 -19.63 7.67
N LYS A 95 -2.72 -18.54 8.27
CA LYS A 95 -1.77 -18.60 9.39
C LYS A 95 -2.45 -18.84 10.76
N GLY A 96 -3.77 -18.88 10.81
CA GLY A 96 -4.53 -19.14 12.05
C GLY A 96 -4.39 -18.04 13.10
N VAL A 97 -4.26 -16.78 12.69
CA VAL A 97 -4.10 -15.63 13.59
C VAL A 97 -5.34 -14.74 13.59
N SER A 98 -5.69 -14.22 14.77
CA SER A 98 -6.88 -13.38 14.97
C SER A 98 -6.60 -11.89 14.67
N TYR A 99 -6.13 -11.60 13.45
CA TYR A 99 -6.04 -10.23 12.94
C TYR A 99 -7.02 -10.03 11.80
N ARG A 100 -7.37 -8.76 11.56
CA ARG A 100 -8.22 -8.34 10.46
C ARG A 100 -7.70 -7.05 9.83
N ALA A 101 -7.45 -7.07 8.53
CA ALA A 101 -7.19 -5.88 7.74
C ALA A 101 -8.53 -5.23 7.36
N GLU A 102 -8.61 -3.91 7.49
CA GLU A 102 -9.81 -3.10 7.25
C GLU A 102 -9.47 -1.88 6.39
N ASP A 103 -10.44 -1.47 5.58
CA ASP A 103 -10.35 -0.23 4.81
C ASP A 103 -10.42 0.97 5.74
N ALA A 104 -9.39 1.81 5.68
CA ALA A 104 -9.31 3.06 6.42
C ALA A 104 -9.33 4.29 5.47
N THR A 105 -9.68 4.07 4.20
CA THR A 105 -9.78 5.12 3.19
C THR A 105 -10.75 6.22 3.65
N GLY A 106 -10.34 7.47 3.45
CA GLY A 106 -11.11 8.64 3.87
C GLY A 106 -10.79 9.16 5.27
N LYS A 107 -10.18 8.34 6.14
CA LYS A 107 -9.72 8.82 7.45
C LYS A 107 -8.67 9.91 7.30
N SER A 108 -8.69 10.87 8.21
CA SER A 108 -7.61 11.84 8.32
C SER A 108 -6.33 11.18 8.85
N THR A 109 -5.18 11.75 8.54
CA THR A 109 -3.89 11.28 9.09
C THR A 109 -3.88 11.28 10.62
N ASP A 110 -4.60 12.20 11.27
CA ASP A 110 -4.71 12.25 12.73
C ASP A 110 -5.50 11.07 13.31
N GLU A 111 -6.56 10.66 12.63
CA GLU A 111 -7.31 9.44 12.98
C GLU A 111 -6.43 8.19 12.78
N LEU A 112 -5.68 8.12 11.66
CA LEU A 112 -4.75 7.01 11.41
C LEU A 112 -3.64 6.94 12.46
N LEU A 113 -3.09 8.09 12.88
CA LEU A 113 -2.11 8.14 13.97
C LEU A 113 -2.72 7.69 15.30
N THR A 114 -3.91 8.13 15.62
CA THR A 114 -4.57 7.80 16.89
C THR A 114 -5.00 6.33 16.95
N GLU A 115 -5.66 5.86 15.89
CA GLU A 115 -6.27 4.53 15.86
C GLU A 115 -5.30 3.42 15.45
N GLY A 116 -4.21 3.76 14.72
CA GLY A 116 -3.14 2.85 14.31
C GLY A 116 -1.92 2.99 15.22
N ILE A 117 -1.10 4.00 14.98
CA ILE A 117 0.18 4.20 15.69
C ILE A 117 -0.03 4.30 17.20
N GLY A 118 -1.05 5.02 17.67
CA GLY A 118 -1.41 5.14 19.08
C GLY A 118 -1.85 3.80 19.73
N LYS A 119 -2.22 2.81 18.93
CA LYS A 119 -2.51 1.44 19.35
C LYS A 119 -1.36 0.48 19.12
N GLY A 120 -0.20 0.97 18.69
CA GLY A 120 0.98 0.15 18.42
C GLY A 120 0.93 -0.61 17.09
N VAL A 121 0.10 -0.20 16.13
CA VAL A 121 -0.03 -0.86 14.83
C VAL A 121 0.31 0.11 13.70
N PRO A 122 1.26 -0.24 12.80
CA PRO A 122 1.56 0.56 11.62
C PRO A 122 0.37 0.63 10.65
N VAL A 123 0.35 1.66 9.79
CA VAL A 123 -0.73 1.89 8.83
C VAL A 123 -0.17 1.89 7.41
N ILE A 124 -0.76 1.09 6.51
CA ILE A 124 -0.44 1.18 5.09
C ILE A 124 -1.09 2.45 4.54
N TYR A 125 -0.29 3.29 3.86
CA TYR A 125 -0.63 4.67 3.57
C TYR A 125 -0.22 5.02 2.14
N TRP A 126 -1.17 5.43 1.31
CA TRP A 126 -0.88 5.90 -0.02
C TRP A 126 -0.55 7.39 -0.01
N ALA A 127 0.58 7.73 -0.57
CA ALA A 127 1.00 9.09 -0.86
C ALA A 127 1.70 9.13 -2.23
N SER A 128 2.63 10.05 -2.45
CA SER A 128 3.32 10.14 -3.74
C SER A 128 4.82 9.90 -3.59
N THR A 129 5.42 9.37 -4.64
CA THR A 129 6.86 9.19 -4.75
C THR A 129 7.60 10.49 -4.44
N GLU A 130 8.54 10.41 -3.47
CA GLU A 130 9.32 11.57 -2.98
C GLU A 130 8.44 12.78 -2.55
N MET A 131 7.20 12.54 -2.19
CA MET A 131 6.23 13.60 -1.86
C MET A 131 6.01 14.65 -2.96
N LYS A 132 6.27 14.31 -4.22
CA LYS A 132 6.00 15.17 -5.40
C LYS A 132 4.50 15.20 -5.72
N PRO A 133 3.98 16.27 -6.39
CA PRO A 133 2.60 16.31 -6.83
C PRO A 133 2.25 15.15 -7.76
N THR A 134 1.07 14.57 -7.55
CA THR A 134 0.53 13.55 -8.46
C THR A 134 -0.08 14.18 -9.71
N HIS A 135 -0.28 13.37 -10.75
CA HIS A 135 -0.92 13.80 -11.99
C HIS A 135 -1.70 12.64 -12.62
N PRO A 136 -2.68 12.93 -13.52
CA PRO A 136 -3.34 11.87 -14.28
C PRO A 136 -2.33 11.04 -15.07
N GLY A 137 -2.37 9.73 -14.88
CA GLY A 137 -1.53 8.76 -15.56
C GLY A 137 -2.26 8.08 -16.74
N TYR A 138 -1.93 6.82 -16.98
CA TYR A 138 -2.62 6.02 -17.99
C TYR A 138 -4.08 5.78 -17.61
N SER A 139 -4.93 5.66 -18.62
CA SER A 139 -6.26 5.13 -18.45
C SER A 139 -6.42 3.82 -19.22
N TRP A 140 -7.27 2.94 -18.71
CA TRP A 140 -7.60 1.68 -19.36
C TRP A 140 -9.07 1.31 -19.19
N VAL A 141 -9.52 0.38 -20.02
CA VAL A 141 -10.86 -0.19 -19.90
C VAL A 141 -10.78 -1.45 -19.03
N CYS A 142 -11.58 -1.48 -17.99
CA CYS A 142 -11.71 -2.67 -17.15
C CYS A 142 -12.37 -3.81 -17.96
N LYS A 143 -11.67 -4.94 -18.07
CA LYS A 143 -12.13 -6.10 -18.86
C LYS A 143 -13.45 -6.67 -18.36
N LYS A 144 -13.74 -6.57 -17.07
CA LYS A 144 -14.88 -7.20 -16.42
C LYS A 144 -16.20 -6.46 -16.63
N ASP A 145 -16.18 -5.13 -16.60
CA ASP A 145 -17.39 -4.30 -16.58
C ASP A 145 -17.38 -3.14 -17.58
N GLY A 146 -16.29 -3.00 -18.35
CA GLY A 146 -16.15 -1.97 -19.39
C GLY A 146 -15.90 -0.56 -18.86
N LYS A 147 -15.75 -0.36 -17.55
CA LYS A 147 -15.48 0.96 -16.98
C LYS A 147 -14.10 1.45 -17.37
N THR A 148 -13.99 2.77 -17.57
CA THR A 148 -12.69 3.41 -17.71
C THR A 148 -12.09 3.67 -16.34
N ILE A 149 -10.89 3.14 -16.13
CA ILE A 149 -10.07 3.39 -14.95
C ILE A 149 -9.06 4.48 -15.30
N GLN A 150 -8.98 5.51 -14.48
CA GLN A 150 -7.94 6.54 -14.56
C GLN A 150 -6.92 6.29 -13.46
N TRP A 151 -5.70 5.91 -13.83
CA TRP A 151 -4.61 5.74 -12.88
C TRP A 151 -4.03 7.10 -12.47
N ILE A 152 -3.62 7.21 -11.22
CA ILE A 152 -2.92 8.39 -10.70
C ILE A 152 -1.41 8.10 -10.77
N SER A 153 -0.72 8.82 -11.62
CA SER A 153 0.73 8.70 -11.79
C SER A 153 1.48 9.36 -10.64
N GLY A 154 2.60 8.74 -10.25
CA GLY A 154 3.36 9.15 -9.07
C GLY A 154 2.77 8.67 -7.75
N ALA A 155 1.72 7.85 -7.79
CA ALA A 155 1.23 7.16 -6.59
C ALA A 155 2.29 6.20 -6.04
N GLN A 156 2.37 6.09 -4.73
CA GLN A 156 3.24 5.19 -3.99
C GLN A 156 2.58 4.75 -2.70
N CYS A 157 2.84 3.54 -2.30
CA CYS A 157 2.45 3.00 -1.01
C CYS A 157 3.64 3.03 -0.04
N MET A 158 3.41 3.51 1.18
CA MET A 158 4.39 3.54 2.26
C MET A 158 3.76 3.00 3.54
N LEU A 159 4.58 2.56 4.48
CA LEU A 159 4.09 2.13 5.79
C LEU A 159 4.33 3.25 6.81
N LEU A 160 3.25 3.91 7.25
CA LEU A 160 3.29 4.90 8.33
C LEU A 160 3.64 4.18 9.64
N ILE A 161 4.76 4.57 10.26
CA ILE A 161 5.28 3.94 11.48
C ILE A 161 5.31 4.91 12.66
N GLY A 162 5.06 6.21 12.44
CA GLY A 162 5.07 7.18 13.52
C GLY A 162 4.93 8.62 13.08
N SER A 163 5.09 9.51 14.05
CA SER A 163 5.10 10.95 13.82
C SER A 163 5.98 11.68 14.84
N GLU A 164 6.51 12.81 14.43
CA GLU A 164 7.09 13.84 15.28
C GLU A 164 6.27 15.14 15.18
N VAL A 165 6.76 16.24 15.76
CA VAL A 165 5.95 17.48 15.85
C VAL A 165 5.44 17.96 14.50
N ASN A 166 6.31 18.05 13.49
CA ASN A 166 5.98 18.54 12.15
C ASN A 166 6.24 17.51 11.04
N GLU A 167 6.47 16.25 11.40
CA GLU A 167 6.85 15.18 10.49
C GLU A 167 6.01 13.94 10.69
N LEU A 168 5.80 13.19 9.60
CA LEU A 168 5.36 11.82 9.61
C LEU A 168 6.54 10.92 9.28
N VAL A 169 6.59 9.76 9.93
CA VAL A 169 7.70 8.81 9.80
C VAL A 169 7.20 7.56 9.11
N PHE A 170 7.88 7.17 8.03
CA PHE A 170 7.49 6.03 7.21
C PHE A 170 8.64 5.05 7.03
N ASN A 171 8.32 3.76 6.93
CA ASN A 171 9.12 2.85 6.15
C ASN A 171 8.70 3.02 4.67
N ASP A 172 9.56 3.65 3.89
CA ASP A 172 9.36 3.90 2.47
C ASP A 172 10.14 2.84 1.67
N PRO A 173 9.45 1.95 0.92
CA PRO A 173 10.14 0.89 0.17
C PRO A 173 11.13 1.39 -0.88
N LEU A 174 10.96 2.61 -1.41
CA LEU A 174 11.89 3.18 -2.40
C LEU A 174 13.17 3.73 -1.79
N MET A 175 13.24 3.83 -0.46
CA MET A 175 14.42 4.32 0.24
C MET A 175 15.25 3.16 0.78
N HIS A 176 16.57 3.30 0.68
CA HIS A 176 17.51 2.30 1.18
C HIS A 176 17.47 2.20 2.72
N GLU A 177 17.26 3.32 3.38
CA GLU A 177 17.11 3.40 4.83
C GLU A 177 15.62 3.46 5.21
N GLY A 178 15.20 2.61 6.15
CA GLY A 178 13.88 2.72 6.76
C GLY A 178 13.78 3.95 7.68
N ALA A 179 12.57 4.26 8.15
CA ALA A 179 12.27 5.38 9.03
C ALA A 179 12.55 6.76 8.41
N VAL A 180 12.09 6.97 7.18
CA VAL A 180 12.20 8.25 6.47
C VAL A 180 11.22 9.27 7.04
N HIS A 181 11.68 10.48 7.22
CA HIS A 181 10.90 11.60 7.75
C HIS A 181 10.44 12.52 6.61
N TYR A 182 9.13 12.73 6.51
CA TYR A 182 8.53 13.66 5.57
C TYR A 182 7.74 14.74 6.29
N SER A 183 7.78 15.98 5.77
CA SER A 183 6.94 17.07 6.27
C SER A 183 5.48 16.61 6.38
N ARG A 184 4.89 16.73 7.58
CA ARG A 184 3.49 16.36 7.84
C ARG A 184 2.53 17.05 6.89
N MET A 185 2.71 18.34 6.66
CA MET A 185 1.87 19.13 5.76
C MET A 185 1.92 18.57 4.33
N THR A 186 3.11 18.24 3.83
CA THR A 186 3.29 17.71 2.48
C THR A 186 2.70 16.30 2.38
N ALA A 187 3.01 15.40 3.32
CA ALA A 187 2.51 14.02 3.30
C ALA A 187 0.97 13.97 3.36
N VAL A 188 0.34 14.79 4.22
CA VAL A 188 -1.12 14.90 4.29
C VAL A 188 -1.70 15.40 2.96
N LYS A 189 -1.06 16.39 2.32
CA LYS A 189 -1.50 16.88 1.01
C LYS A 189 -1.43 15.79 -0.05
N ARG A 190 -0.33 15.02 -0.11
CA ARG A 190 -0.19 13.91 -1.07
C ARG A 190 -1.20 12.79 -0.83
N HIS A 191 -1.49 12.50 0.43
CA HIS A 191 -2.50 11.53 0.82
C HIS A 191 -3.91 11.92 0.33
N VAL A 192 -4.26 13.19 0.45
CA VAL A 192 -5.53 13.72 -0.05
C VAL A 192 -5.63 13.58 -1.58
N GLU A 193 -4.54 13.77 -2.31
CA GLU A 193 -4.50 13.58 -3.77
C GLU A 193 -4.73 12.12 -4.21
N LEU A 194 -4.57 11.17 -3.28
CA LEU A 194 -4.80 9.74 -3.46
C LEU A 194 -6.03 9.26 -2.68
N ASP A 195 -7.05 10.11 -2.54
CA ASP A 195 -8.34 9.81 -1.91
C ASP A 195 -8.22 9.36 -0.44
N LYS A 196 -7.13 9.69 0.23
CA LYS A 196 -6.79 9.25 1.59
C LYS A 196 -6.85 7.72 1.73
N ARG A 197 -6.31 6.99 0.73
CA ARG A 197 -6.28 5.53 0.77
C ARG A 197 -5.37 5.03 1.87
N ALA A 198 -5.91 4.14 2.70
CA ALA A 198 -5.17 3.54 3.79
C ALA A 198 -5.73 2.16 4.18
N VAL A 199 -4.88 1.30 4.74
CA VAL A 199 -5.27 0.03 5.34
C VAL A 199 -4.79 -0.02 6.79
N MET A 200 -5.66 -0.40 7.69
CA MET A 200 -5.37 -0.66 9.09
C MET A 200 -5.56 -2.13 9.44
N VAL A 201 -4.87 -2.59 10.47
CA VAL A 201 -5.07 -3.93 11.02
C VAL A 201 -5.52 -3.82 12.47
N ARG A 202 -6.49 -4.64 12.84
CA ARG A 202 -7.01 -4.76 14.21
C ARG A 202 -6.97 -6.22 14.65
N LEU A 203 -7.00 -6.45 15.96
CA LEU A 203 -7.32 -7.77 16.49
C LEU A 203 -8.76 -8.12 16.06
N GLY A 204 -8.92 -9.30 15.46
CA GLY A 204 -10.25 -9.87 15.20
C GLY A 204 -10.91 -10.28 16.51
N ASN A 205 -12.21 -10.17 16.55
CA ASN A 205 -13.01 -10.66 17.67
C ASN A 205 -13.02 -12.19 17.71
#